data_02dc233513179be1bc597fd20b6c9b2b
#
_entry.id   02dc233513179be1bc597fd20b6c9b2b
#
_cell.length_a   1.000
_cell.length_b   1.000
_cell.length_c   1.000
_cell.angle_alpha   90.00
_cell.angle_beta   90.00
_cell.angle_gamma   90.00
#
_symmetry.space_group_name_H-M   'P 1'
#
loop_
_entity.id
_entity.type
_entity.pdbx_description
1 polymer ?
#
loop_
_entity_poly.entity_id
_entity_poly.type
_entity_poly.pdbx_seq_one_letter_code
_entity_poly.pdbx_strand_id
1 'polypeptide(L)'
;MSAVFDSLVAGMPVMLTHFLAAIAIFVLGVFTYSKLTPFHELELIREGNSAAGVSALGATLGLAIPIAGALAGSVNVVDLVLWGLAALVVQLLTFVIVSAVIRQLVEQINKGEMASALLLAGVQVSVGLINAAAVRG
;
A
#
# COMPACT_ATOMS: atom_id res chain seq x y z
N MET A 1 5.16 4.07 -38.49
CA MET A 1 4.14 4.84 -37.73
C MET A 1 2.89 4.03 -37.47
N SER A 2 2.31 3.37 -38.48
CA SER A 2 1.14 2.50 -38.31
C SER A 2 1.35 1.36 -37.32
N ALA A 3 2.45 0.62 -37.43
CA ALA A 3 2.74 -0.51 -36.54
C ALA A 3 2.82 -0.13 -35.04
N VAL A 4 3.35 1.05 -34.72
CA VAL A 4 3.40 1.56 -33.36
C VAL A 4 2.00 1.90 -32.86
N PHE A 5 1.20 2.50 -33.72
CA PHE A 5 -0.19 2.88 -33.41
C PHE A 5 -1.06 1.63 -33.21
N ASP A 6 -0.89 0.64 -34.07
CA ASP A 6 -1.62 -0.63 -33.99
C ASP A 6 -1.25 -1.39 -32.70
N SER A 7 0.02 -1.40 -32.33
CA SER A 7 0.50 -1.99 -31.07
C SER A 7 -0.09 -1.27 -29.84
N LEU A 8 -0.15 0.07 -29.90
CA LEU A 8 -0.74 0.86 -28.82
C LEU A 8 -2.23 0.55 -28.65
N VAL A 9 -2.98 0.55 -29.75
CA VAL A 9 -4.42 0.28 -29.74
C VAL A 9 -4.71 -1.14 -29.25
N ALA A 10 -3.91 -2.12 -29.64
CA ALA A 10 -4.05 -3.51 -29.20
C ALA A 10 -3.70 -3.70 -27.71
N GLY A 11 -2.68 -2.99 -27.22
CA GLY A 11 -2.23 -3.09 -25.84
C GLY A 11 -3.08 -2.29 -24.83
N MET A 12 -3.75 -1.23 -25.28
CA MET A 12 -4.49 -0.31 -24.41
C MET A 12 -5.57 -1.00 -23.57
N PRO A 13 -6.43 -1.88 -24.10
CA PRO A 13 -7.45 -2.55 -23.29
C PRO A 13 -6.86 -3.42 -22.19
N VAL A 14 -5.77 -4.12 -22.46
CA VAL A 14 -5.07 -4.97 -21.48
C VAL A 14 -4.47 -4.10 -20.38
N MET A 15 -3.78 -3.04 -20.76
CA MET A 15 -3.21 -2.07 -19.82
C MET A 15 -4.29 -1.47 -18.92
N LEU A 16 -5.38 -0.99 -19.48
CA LEU A 16 -6.47 -0.37 -18.72
C LEU A 16 -7.12 -1.36 -17.75
N THR A 17 -7.36 -2.60 -18.18
CA THR A 17 -7.97 -3.63 -17.34
C THR A 17 -7.08 -3.92 -16.12
N HIS A 18 -5.80 -4.14 -16.33
CA HIS A 18 -4.86 -4.43 -15.24
C HIS A 18 -4.65 -3.21 -14.34
N PHE A 19 -4.53 -2.02 -14.92
CA PHE A 19 -4.39 -0.77 -14.16
C PHE A 19 -5.60 -0.50 -13.26
N LEU A 20 -6.81 -0.62 -13.82
CA LEU A 20 -8.04 -0.40 -13.04
C LEU A 20 -8.20 -1.47 -11.94
N ALA A 21 -7.86 -2.72 -12.22
CA ALA A 21 -7.86 -3.78 -11.21
C ALA A 21 -6.85 -3.46 -10.09
N ALA A 22 -5.65 -3.02 -10.43
CA ALA A 22 -4.63 -2.65 -9.45
C ALA A 22 -5.08 -1.47 -8.58
N ILE A 23 -5.67 -0.43 -9.18
CA ILE A 23 -6.24 0.71 -8.45
C ILE A 23 -7.36 0.26 -7.52
N ALA A 24 -8.27 -0.60 -7.98
CA ALA A 24 -9.35 -1.13 -7.16
C ALA A 24 -8.82 -1.91 -5.94
N ILE A 25 -7.83 -2.77 -6.15
CA ILE A 25 -7.19 -3.52 -5.07
C ILE A 25 -6.49 -2.58 -4.09
N PHE A 26 -5.79 -1.57 -4.60
CA PHE A 26 -5.12 -0.55 -3.77
C PHE A 26 -6.13 0.21 -2.90
N VAL A 27 -7.20 0.71 -3.48
CA VAL A 27 -8.24 1.45 -2.74
C VAL A 27 -8.91 0.57 -1.69
N LEU A 28 -9.27 -0.67 -2.06
CA LEU A 28 -9.83 -1.64 -1.11
C LEU A 28 -8.83 -1.99 -0.01
N GLY A 29 -7.57 -2.13 -0.35
CA GLY A 29 -6.50 -2.39 0.60
C GLY A 29 -6.32 -1.26 1.60
N VAL A 30 -6.26 -0.02 1.13
CA VAL A 30 -6.17 1.17 2.00
C VAL A 30 -7.39 1.29 2.89
N PHE A 31 -8.58 1.10 2.34
CA PHE A 31 -9.83 1.13 3.10
C PHE A 31 -9.86 0.06 4.19
N THR A 32 -9.52 -1.18 3.85
CA THR A 32 -9.48 -2.31 4.80
C THR A 32 -8.43 -2.07 5.88
N TYR A 33 -7.25 -1.61 5.50
CA TYR A 33 -6.19 -1.24 6.43
C TYR A 33 -6.66 -0.18 7.42
N SER A 34 -7.29 0.89 6.94
CA SER A 34 -7.82 1.97 7.78
C SER A 34 -8.88 1.48 8.76
N LYS A 35 -9.68 0.50 8.38
CA LYS A 35 -10.72 -0.07 9.24
C LYS A 35 -10.16 -1.02 10.31
N LEU A 36 -9.08 -1.73 9.99
CA LEU A 36 -8.49 -2.71 10.90
C LEU A 36 -7.43 -2.10 11.83
N THR A 37 -6.90 -0.93 11.52
CA THR A 37 -5.99 -0.20 12.39
C THR A 37 -6.77 0.77 13.29
N PRO A 38 -6.32 0.96 14.57
CA PRO A 38 -7.04 1.80 15.52
C PRO A 38 -6.80 3.30 15.32
N PHE A 39 -6.43 3.72 14.13
CA PHE A 39 -6.26 5.13 13.80
C PHE A 39 -7.49 5.68 13.10
N HIS A 40 -7.85 6.91 13.44
CA HIS A 40 -8.76 7.74 12.66
C HIS A 40 -7.92 8.69 11.79
N GLU A 41 -7.12 8.13 10.89
CA GLU A 41 -6.08 8.85 10.14
C GLU A 41 -6.63 10.06 9.38
N LEU A 42 -7.73 9.87 8.67
CA LEU A 42 -8.31 10.95 7.87
C LEU A 42 -8.77 12.13 8.74
N GLU A 43 -9.36 11.84 9.88
CA GLU A 43 -9.81 12.83 10.83
C GLU A 43 -8.63 13.60 11.44
N LEU A 44 -7.59 12.86 11.87
CA LEU A 44 -6.36 13.44 12.39
C LEU A 44 -5.64 14.32 11.35
N ILE A 45 -5.62 13.87 10.10
CA ILE A 45 -5.04 14.65 8.99
C ILE A 45 -5.82 15.95 8.77
N ARG A 46 -7.14 15.90 8.81
CA ARG A 46 -7.99 17.09 8.70
C ARG A 46 -7.75 18.10 9.84
N GLU A 47 -7.40 17.60 11.01
CA GLU A 47 -7.02 18.40 12.17
C GLU A 47 -5.59 18.95 12.10
N GLY A 48 -4.84 18.61 11.07
CA GLY A 48 -3.46 19.07 10.87
C GLY A 48 -2.39 18.21 11.55
N ASN A 49 -2.71 16.96 11.90
CA ASN A 49 -1.74 16.02 12.49
C ASN A 49 -0.78 15.48 11.42
N SER A 50 0.42 16.04 11.35
CA SER A 50 1.45 15.63 10.38
C SER A 50 1.96 14.21 10.62
N ALA A 51 2.00 13.76 11.87
CA ALA A 51 2.40 12.39 12.21
C ALA A 51 1.41 11.37 11.63
N ALA A 52 0.12 11.63 11.73
CA ALA A 52 -0.91 10.82 11.09
C ALA A 52 -0.77 10.81 9.56
N GLY A 53 -0.43 11.95 8.97
CA GLY A 53 -0.14 12.05 7.53
C GLY A 53 1.04 11.21 7.08
N VAL A 54 2.12 11.22 7.84
CA VAL A 54 3.30 10.40 7.57
C VAL A 54 3.00 8.90 7.75
N SER A 55 2.24 8.55 8.77
CA SER A 55 1.77 7.16 8.97
C SER A 55 0.92 6.69 7.79
N ALA A 56 -0.02 7.51 7.33
CA ALA A 56 -0.84 7.21 6.16
C ALA A 56 0.00 7.07 4.88
N LEU A 57 1.01 7.92 4.70
CA LEU A 57 1.95 7.83 3.58
C LEU A 57 2.68 6.48 3.58
N GLY A 58 3.18 6.06 4.74
CA GLY A 58 3.85 4.76 4.89
C GLY A 58 2.95 3.59 4.55
N ALA A 59 1.72 3.59 5.05
CA ALA A 59 0.73 2.55 4.77
C ALA A 59 0.35 2.48 3.28
N THR A 60 0.09 3.63 2.67
CA THR A 60 -0.28 3.70 1.25
C THR A 60 0.87 3.27 0.33
N LEU A 61 2.09 3.75 0.56
CA LEU A 61 3.26 3.30 -0.20
C LEU A 61 3.59 1.83 0.06
N GLY A 62 3.45 1.38 1.31
CA GLY A 62 3.65 -0.02 1.68
C GLY A 62 2.69 -0.99 0.99
N LEU A 63 1.50 -0.54 0.62
CA LEU A 63 0.54 -1.29 -0.20
C LEU A 63 0.78 -1.10 -1.70
N ALA A 64 1.03 0.12 -2.13
CA ALA A 64 1.19 0.46 -3.55
C ALA A 64 2.40 -0.23 -4.18
N ILE A 65 3.52 -0.28 -3.47
CA ILE A 65 4.77 -0.84 -4.00
C ILE A 65 4.64 -2.34 -4.33
N PRO A 66 4.16 -3.22 -3.43
CA PRO A 66 3.97 -4.63 -3.78
C PRO A 66 2.85 -4.85 -4.80
N ILE A 67 1.80 -4.02 -4.81
CA ILE A 67 0.77 -4.08 -5.85
C ILE A 67 1.36 -3.74 -7.22
N ALA A 68 2.20 -2.72 -7.30
CA ALA A 68 2.92 -2.38 -8.52
C ALA A 68 3.85 -3.51 -8.96
N GLY A 69 4.53 -4.16 -8.02
CA GLY A 69 5.35 -5.35 -8.30
C GLY A 69 4.51 -6.51 -8.85
N ALA A 70 3.38 -6.78 -8.24
CA ALA A 70 2.43 -7.79 -8.71
C ALA A 70 1.89 -7.46 -10.10
N LEU A 71 1.52 -6.19 -10.33
CA LEU A 71 1.05 -5.73 -11.64
C LEU A 71 2.09 -5.98 -12.74
N ALA A 72 3.35 -5.70 -12.46
CA ALA A 72 4.45 -5.89 -13.42
C ALA A 72 4.72 -7.37 -13.73
N GLY A 73 4.44 -8.28 -12.80
CA GLY A 73 4.73 -9.71 -12.95
C GLY A 73 3.52 -10.61 -13.16
N SER A 74 2.29 -10.08 -13.06
CA SER A 74 1.08 -10.90 -13.12
C SER A 74 0.74 -11.34 -14.55
N VAL A 75 0.33 -12.59 -14.66
CA VAL A 75 -0.12 -13.19 -15.92
C VAL A 75 -1.57 -12.81 -16.22
N ASN A 76 -2.37 -12.65 -15.18
CA ASN A 76 -3.79 -12.30 -15.30
C ASN A 76 -4.29 -11.53 -14.06
N VAL A 77 -5.53 -11.05 -14.12
CA VAL A 77 -6.14 -10.25 -13.05
C VAL A 77 -6.30 -11.04 -11.75
N VAL A 78 -6.58 -12.35 -11.82
CA VAL A 78 -6.74 -13.20 -10.62
C VAL A 78 -5.42 -13.29 -9.86
N ASP A 79 -4.33 -13.48 -10.56
CA ASP A 79 -2.98 -13.49 -10.00
C ASP A 79 -2.66 -12.16 -9.30
N LEU A 80 -2.97 -11.05 -9.96
CA LEU A 80 -2.83 -9.71 -9.38
C LEU A 80 -3.64 -9.54 -8.09
N VAL A 81 -4.89 -10.01 -8.06
CA VAL A 81 -5.75 -9.94 -6.87
C VAL A 81 -5.17 -10.74 -5.71
N LEU A 82 -4.72 -11.96 -5.98
CA LEU A 82 -4.15 -12.83 -4.94
C LEU A 82 -2.89 -12.21 -4.32
N TRP A 83 -1.99 -11.68 -5.13
CA TRP A 83 -0.79 -11.02 -4.61
C TRP A 83 -1.08 -9.67 -3.94
N GLY A 84 -2.10 -8.95 -4.41
CA GLY A 84 -2.58 -7.74 -3.74
C GLY A 84 -3.15 -8.04 -2.34
N LEU A 85 -3.90 -9.12 -2.20
CA LEU A 85 -4.39 -9.58 -0.88
C LEU A 85 -3.23 -10.00 0.03
N ALA A 86 -2.23 -10.69 -0.51
CA ALA A 86 -1.03 -11.05 0.23
C ALA A 86 -0.29 -9.79 0.73
N ALA A 87 -0.19 -8.75 -0.10
CA ALA A 87 0.40 -7.47 0.27
C ALA A 87 -0.34 -6.81 1.44
N LEU A 88 -1.67 -6.84 1.41
CA LEU A 88 -2.50 -6.32 2.51
C LEU A 88 -2.22 -7.06 3.82
N VAL A 89 -2.21 -8.38 3.78
CA VAL A 89 -1.91 -9.22 4.96
C VAL A 89 -0.52 -8.89 5.52
N VAL A 90 0.48 -8.77 4.66
CA VAL A 90 1.85 -8.42 5.07
C VAL A 90 1.89 -7.05 5.74
N GLN A 91 1.18 -6.06 5.21
CA GLN A 91 1.15 -4.71 5.82
C GLN A 91 0.40 -4.69 7.15
N LEU A 92 -0.68 -5.44 7.29
CA LEU A 92 -1.38 -5.57 8.56
C LEU A 92 -0.51 -6.24 9.62
N LEU A 93 0.21 -7.30 9.26
CA LEU A 93 1.17 -7.96 10.15
C LEU A 93 2.31 -7.02 10.53
N THR A 94 2.81 -6.23 9.59
CA THR A 94 3.85 -5.23 9.85
C THR A 94 3.37 -4.22 10.88
N PHE A 95 2.17 -3.70 10.74
CA PHE A 95 1.58 -2.79 11.73
C PHE A 95 1.49 -3.44 13.12
N VAL A 96 1.00 -4.66 13.20
CA VAL A 96 0.86 -5.40 14.47
C VAL A 96 2.22 -5.58 15.13
N ILE A 97 3.24 -5.98 14.37
CA ILE A 97 4.60 -6.20 14.90
C ILE A 97 5.21 -4.89 15.41
N VAL A 98 5.13 -3.81 14.64
CA VAL A 98 5.67 -2.51 15.03
C VAL A 98 4.94 -1.99 16.28
N SER A 99 3.63 -2.14 16.35
CA SER A 99 2.81 -1.76 17.50
C SER A 99 3.18 -2.54 18.77
N ALA A 100 3.57 -3.81 18.60
CA ALA A 100 4.01 -4.66 19.72
C ALA A 100 5.40 -4.26 20.22
N VAL A 101 6.29 -3.83 19.33
CA VAL A 101 7.66 -3.40 19.67
C VAL A 101 7.67 -2.00 20.28
N ILE A 102 6.92 -1.08 19.69
CA ILE A 102 6.81 0.30 20.17
C ILE A 102 5.53 0.43 20.99
N ARG A 103 5.69 0.46 22.29
CA ARG A 103 4.56 0.66 23.20
C ARG A 103 3.94 2.05 22.96
N GLN A 104 2.62 2.10 22.96
CA GLN A 104 1.86 3.34 22.78
C GLN A 104 2.06 4.01 21.41
N LEU A 105 2.42 3.23 20.38
CA LEU A 105 2.62 3.74 19.02
C LEU A 105 1.42 4.57 18.55
N VAL A 106 0.21 4.02 18.67
CA VAL A 106 -1.03 4.67 18.25
C VAL A 106 -1.26 5.97 19.01
N GLU A 107 -1.06 5.96 20.34
CA GLU A 107 -1.21 7.14 21.18
C GLU A 107 -0.20 8.23 20.82
N GLN A 108 1.06 7.85 20.56
CA GLN A 108 2.10 8.78 20.14
C GLN A 108 1.77 9.45 18.82
N ILE A 109 1.30 8.70 17.85
CA ILE A 109 0.88 9.26 16.55
C ILE A 109 -0.34 10.15 16.72
N ASN A 110 -1.31 9.75 17.54
CA ASN A 110 -2.48 10.57 17.86
C ASN A 110 -2.10 11.92 18.47
N LYS A 111 -1.03 11.95 19.26
CA LYS A 111 -0.48 13.18 19.84
C LYS A 111 0.38 13.99 18.89
N GLY A 112 0.62 13.51 17.68
CA GLY A 112 1.45 14.19 16.69
C GLY A 112 2.95 13.93 16.81
N GLU A 113 3.37 12.88 17.50
CA GLU A 113 4.78 12.53 17.64
C GLU A 113 5.33 11.96 16.32
N MET A 114 6.17 12.75 15.67
CA MET A 114 6.69 12.45 14.33
C MET A 114 7.66 11.25 14.33
N ALA A 115 8.46 11.07 15.38
CA ALA A 115 9.45 10.01 15.46
C ALA A 115 8.81 8.62 15.29
N SER A 116 7.71 8.37 15.99
CA SER A 116 6.98 7.10 15.92
C SER A 116 6.33 6.89 14.56
N ALA A 117 5.78 7.95 13.97
CA ALA A 117 5.18 7.91 12.64
C ALA A 117 6.22 7.62 11.54
N LEU A 118 7.38 8.26 11.62
CA LEU A 118 8.49 8.02 10.68
C LEU A 118 9.02 6.59 10.77
N LEU A 119 9.15 6.05 11.96
CA LEU A 119 9.60 4.66 12.12
C LEU A 119 8.58 3.68 11.54
N LEU A 120 7.31 3.85 11.87
CA LEU A 120 6.24 3.00 11.31
C LEU A 120 6.22 3.09 9.78
N ALA A 121 6.21 4.31 9.24
CA ALA A 121 6.20 4.53 7.79
C ALA A 121 7.44 3.91 7.12
N GLY A 122 8.61 4.11 7.70
CA GLY A 122 9.86 3.54 7.18
C GLY A 122 9.85 2.02 7.12
N VAL A 123 9.36 1.37 8.17
CA VAL A 123 9.21 -0.10 8.21
C VAL A 123 8.19 -0.58 7.18
N GLN A 124 7.06 0.08 7.07
CA GLN A 124 6.02 -0.28 6.09
C GLN A 124 6.50 -0.16 4.66
N VAL A 125 7.19 0.90 4.31
CA VAL A 125 7.78 1.10 2.96
C VAL A 125 8.86 0.06 2.71
N SER A 126 9.73 -0.20 3.67
CA SER A 126 10.80 -1.20 3.56
C SER A 126 10.25 -2.60 3.33
N VAL A 127 9.25 -3.00 4.10
CA VAL A 127 8.57 -4.29 3.95
C VAL A 127 7.86 -4.34 2.59
N GLY A 128 7.23 -3.25 2.16
CA GLY A 128 6.59 -3.16 0.84
C GLY A 128 7.57 -3.37 -0.30
N LEU A 129 8.77 -2.79 -0.22
CA LEU A 129 9.83 -2.98 -1.22
C LEU A 129 10.31 -4.43 -1.27
N ILE A 130 10.55 -5.04 -0.11
CA ILE A 130 10.98 -6.44 -0.02
C ILE A 130 9.88 -7.37 -0.55
N ASN A 131 8.64 -7.11 -0.17
CA ASN A 131 7.49 -7.87 -0.63
C ASN A 131 7.33 -7.77 -2.16
N ALA A 132 7.48 -6.59 -2.73
CA ALA A 132 7.43 -6.39 -4.18
C ALA A 132 8.49 -7.22 -4.91
N ALA A 133 9.70 -7.27 -4.38
CA ALA A 133 10.78 -8.09 -4.94
C ALA A 133 10.48 -9.60 -4.81
N ALA A 134 9.93 -10.03 -3.68
CA ALA A 134 9.56 -11.43 -3.44
C ALA A 134 8.45 -11.91 -4.38
N VAL A 135 7.45 -11.08 -4.63
CA VAL A 135 6.34 -11.39 -5.54
C VAL A 135 6.81 -11.56 -6.99
N ARG A 136 7.80 -10.77 -7.38
CA ARG A 136 8.36 -10.84 -8.75
C ARG A 136 9.25 -12.06 -8.97
N GLY A 137 9.71 -12.68 -7.87
CA GLY A 137 10.48 -13.93 -7.85
C GLY A 137 11.59 -13.99 -8.81
#